data_7cad504c5b898656073e474d1322ef63
#
_entry.id   7cad504c5b898656073e474d1322ef63
#
_cell.length_a   1.000
_cell.length_b   1.000
_cell.length_c   1.000
_cell.angle_alpha   90.00
_cell.angle_beta   90.00
_cell.angle_gamma   90.00
#
_symmetry.space_group_name_H-M   'P 1'
#
loop_
_entity.id
_entity.type
_entity.pdbx_description
1 polymer ?
#
loop_
_entity_poly.entity_id
_entity_poly.type
_entity_poly.pdbx_seq_one_letter_code
_entity_poly.pdbx_strand_id
1 'polypeptide(L)'
;MFYTAAQVSQAHGNSYNPPLLLRNVTHLMRQQHIRMTIPPALVRVGNPQIFFWALEPLTRVQYRLAGWLWFGFMALATTIGGLAAMRIAGWKLRVVPLLLFLCMPVTAIGYYVGNDISLVFMGLMLGLLAARRYPMLAGAVMAVAWLMPSVTFPLVMLIVLFHVKDRRSVLTGLVLASIALATLTLVLLGSGSFVEWVAGLSRYSRDIASQLEIAPLSGLYVGWTSPAVRTILEAASIAVALSLTAWWWVQNDGKQTSFARTGWLWFAWFLATPYAHGPDVVLLTVPILVMLGRNACHILRFPAAPTIYLLFVADSVFPFQMGPPCLLLTMVCCIIAKRKWADKENSSGVEQVESTPLSLAAV
;
A
#
# COMPACT_ATOMS: atom_id res chain seq x y z
N MET A 1 -10.01 11.40 -11.18
CA MET A 1 -8.80 12.25 -11.08
C MET A 1 -7.74 11.87 -12.09
N PHE A 2 -7.24 10.64 -12.11
CA PHE A 2 -6.12 10.24 -12.99
C PHE A 2 -6.36 10.47 -14.48
N TYR A 3 -7.56 10.17 -14.99
CA TYR A 3 -7.93 10.45 -16.36
C TYR A 3 -7.79 11.95 -16.71
N THR A 4 -8.26 12.82 -15.84
CA THR A 4 -8.17 14.28 -16.04
C THR A 4 -6.74 14.79 -15.90
N ALA A 5 -5.95 14.24 -14.96
CA ALA A 5 -4.54 14.58 -14.83
C ALA A 5 -3.74 14.13 -16.07
N ALA A 6 -4.07 12.96 -16.64
CA ALA A 6 -3.48 12.50 -17.89
C ALA A 6 -3.87 13.40 -19.08
N GLN A 7 -5.10 13.89 -19.15
CA GLN A 7 -5.50 14.88 -20.18
C GLN A 7 -4.71 16.19 -20.05
N VAL A 8 -4.48 16.66 -18.82
CA VAL A 8 -3.65 17.85 -18.57
C VAL A 8 -2.21 17.60 -18.97
N SER A 9 -1.65 16.42 -18.66
CA SER A 9 -0.31 16.00 -19.08
C SER A 9 -0.18 15.98 -20.60
N GLN A 10 -1.14 15.36 -21.30
CA GLN A 10 -1.18 15.30 -22.77
C GLN A 10 -1.19 16.68 -23.41
N ALA A 11 -1.83 17.65 -22.77
CA ALA A 11 -1.83 19.05 -23.21
C ALA A 11 -0.59 19.85 -22.75
N HIS A 12 0.46 19.17 -22.29
CA HIS A 12 1.68 19.76 -21.72
C HIS A 12 1.40 20.73 -20.56
N GLY A 13 0.29 20.53 -19.85
CA GLY A 13 -0.10 21.32 -18.69
C GLY A 13 0.43 20.74 -17.37
N ASN A 14 0.40 21.57 -16.33
CA ASN A 14 0.78 21.15 -14.97
C ASN A 14 -0.36 20.36 -14.31
N SER A 15 -0.21 19.04 -14.20
CA SER A 15 -1.19 18.16 -13.56
C SER A 15 -1.33 18.39 -12.03
N TYR A 16 -0.46 19.19 -11.42
CA TYR A 16 -0.51 19.56 -10.01
C TYR A 16 -1.14 20.95 -9.78
N ASN A 17 -1.62 21.61 -10.83
CA ASN A 17 -2.34 22.88 -10.74
C ASN A 17 -3.83 22.63 -10.41
N PRO A 18 -4.28 22.90 -9.16
CA PRO A 18 -5.64 22.55 -8.76
C PRO A 18 -6.74 23.29 -9.52
N PRO A 19 -6.62 24.61 -9.82
CA PRO A 19 -7.58 25.30 -10.67
C PRO A 19 -7.73 24.68 -12.06
N LEU A 20 -6.61 24.26 -12.68
CA LEU A 20 -6.62 23.61 -13.97
C LEU A 20 -7.28 22.23 -13.92
N LEU A 21 -6.92 21.41 -12.93
CA LEU A 21 -7.56 20.11 -12.70
C LEU A 21 -9.05 20.26 -12.44
N LEU A 22 -9.46 21.18 -11.55
CA LEU A 22 -10.86 21.40 -11.20
C LEU A 22 -11.67 21.80 -12.44
N ARG A 23 -11.14 22.69 -13.29
CA ARG A 23 -11.78 23.09 -14.53
C ARG A 23 -11.99 21.88 -15.47
N ASN A 24 -10.96 21.06 -15.66
CA ASN A 24 -11.06 19.89 -16.54
C ASN A 24 -11.98 18.81 -15.98
N VAL A 25 -11.95 18.56 -14.67
CA VAL A 25 -12.88 17.62 -14.01
C VAL A 25 -14.31 18.12 -14.17
N THR A 26 -14.57 19.40 -13.90
CA THR A 26 -15.91 19.98 -14.04
C THR A 26 -16.42 19.90 -15.49
N HIS A 27 -15.54 20.15 -16.47
CA HIS A 27 -15.88 20.01 -17.88
C HIS A 27 -16.22 18.55 -18.23
N LEU A 28 -15.40 17.59 -17.82
CA LEU A 28 -15.64 16.17 -18.02
C LEU A 28 -16.98 15.71 -17.39
N MET A 29 -17.25 16.13 -16.16
CA MET A 29 -18.51 15.80 -15.48
C MET A 29 -19.72 16.33 -16.22
N ARG A 30 -19.67 17.57 -16.71
CA ARG A 30 -20.74 18.14 -17.55
C ARG A 30 -20.93 17.34 -18.83
N GLN A 31 -19.87 16.97 -19.52
CA GLN A 31 -19.93 16.13 -20.73
C GLN A 31 -20.56 14.75 -20.45
N GLN A 32 -20.31 14.18 -19.27
CA GLN A 32 -20.83 12.88 -18.86
C GLN A 32 -22.19 12.95 -18.16
N HIS A 33 -22.81 14.16 -18.09
CA HIS A 33 -24.07 14.40 -17.38
C HIS A 33 -24.05 14.01 -15.90
N ILE A 34 -22.88 14.06 -15.26
CA ILE A 34 -22.71 13.75 -13.83
C ILE A 34 -23.02 15.00 -13.01
N ARG A 35 -24.08 14.93 -12.20
CA ARG A 35 -24.49 16.02 -11.31
C ARG A 35 -23.88 15.85 -9.92
N MET A 36 -22.59 16.05 -9.80
CA MET A 36 -21.89 16.01 -8.52
C MET A 36 -20.98 17.23 -8.39
N THR A 37 -20.94 17.83 -7.22
CA THR A 37 -19.98 18.89 -6.91
C THR A 37 -18.80 18.26 -6.20
N ILE A 38 -17.62 18.38 -6.77
CA ILE A 38 -16.38 17.91 -6.12
C ILE A 38 -15.80 19.08 -5.34
N PRO A 39 -15.60 18.94 -4.03
CA PRO A 39 -14.90 19.96 -3.25
C PRO A 39 -13.51 20.22 -3.84
N PRO A 40 -13.08 21.49 -4.01
CA PRO A 40 -11.76 21.81 -4.56
C PRO A 40 -10.59 21.16 -3.82
N ALA A 41 -10.73 20.92 -2.54
CA ALA A 41 -9.74 20.24 -1.70
C ALA A 41 -9.50 18.78 -2.15
N LEU A 42 -10.49 18.12 -2.76
CA LEU A 42 -10.37 16.76 -3.27
C LEU A 42 -9.73 16.68 -4.67
N VAL A 43 -9.55 17.83 -5.33
CA VAL A 43 -8.98 17.90 -6.67
C VAL A 43 -7.46 18.00 -6.57
N ARG A 44 -6.83 16.93 -6.15
CA ARG A 44 -5.37 16.82 -5.96
C ARG A 44 -4.86 15.49 -6.48
N VAL A 45 -3.60 15.46 -6.88
CA VAL A 45 -2.88 14.25 -7.25
C VAL A 45 -1.49 14.27 -6.61
N GLY A 46 -1.07 13.12 -6.09
CA GLY A 46 0.24 12.94 -5.44
C GLY A 46 1.23 12.08 -6.23
N ASN A 47 0.77 11.48 -7.34
CA ASN A 47 1.59 10.58 -8.15
C ASN A 47 2.63 11.35 -8.99
N PRO A 48 3.77 10.70 -9.35
CA PRO A 48 4.75 11.31 -10.26
C PRO A 48 4.14 11.61 -11.63
N GLN A 49 4.59 12.68 -12.29
CA GLN A 49 4.08 13.11 -13.61
C GLN A 49 4.20 11.99 -14.66
N ILE A 50 5.26 11.19 -14.61
CA ILE A 50 5.46 10.05 -15.51
C ILE A 50 4.31 9.03 -15.44
N PHE A 51 3.63 8.92 -14.30
CA PHE A 51 2.46 8.08 -14.15
C PHE A 51 1.29 8.59 -14.99
N PHE A 52 1.03 9.90 -14.99
CA PHE A 52 -0.02 10.50 -15.81
C PHE A 52 0.31 10.41 -17.30
N TRP A 53 1.58 10.59 -17.67
CA TRP A 53 2.04 10.35 -19.03
C TRP A 53 1.77 8.91 -19.49
N ALA A 54 2.06 7.92 -18.64
CA ALA A 54 1.77 6.52 -18.94
C ALA A 54 0.26 6.22 -19.09
N LEU A 55 -0.61 7.06 -18.52
CA LEU A 55 -2.07 6.96 -18.65
C LEU A 55 -2.64 7.71 -19.85
N GLU A 56 -1.86 8.51 -20.57
CA GLU A 56 -2.33 9.28 -21.74
C GLU A 56 -3.05 8.41 -22.79
N PRO A 57 -2.62 7.17 -23.12
CA PRO A 57 -3.38 6.33 -24.04
C PRO A 57 -4.84 6.11 -23.65
N LEU A 58 -5.16 6.09 -22.35
CA LEU A 58 -6.53 5.96 -21.85
C LEU A 58 -7.38 7.20 -22.17
N THR A 59 -6.78 8.36 -22.36
CA THR A 59 -7.52 9.58 -22.69
C THR A 59 -8.03 9.60 -24.13
N ARG A 60 -7.53 8.70 -24.98
CA ARG A 60 -7.96 8.55 -26.39
C ARG A 60 -9.23 7.74 -26.56
N VAL A 61 -9.69 7.08 -25.50
CA VAL A 61 -10.94 6.33 -25.48
C VAL A 61 -12.01 7.06 -24.67
N GLN A 62 -13.28 6.69 -24.86
CA GLN A 62 -14.37 7.28 -24.10
C GLN A 62 -14.15 7.08 -22.59
N TYR A 63 -14.47 8.10 -21.80
CA TYR A 63 -14.27 8.11 -20.36
C TYR A 63 -14.80 6.86 -19.64
N ARG A 64 -16.01 6.40 -20.01
CA ARG A 64 -16.61 5.19 -19.43
C ARG A 64 -15.78 3.95 -19.73
N LEU A 65 -15.31 3.80 -20.98
CA LEU A 65 -14.46 2.68 -21.37
C LEU A 65 -13.10 2.75 -20.67
N ALA A 66 -12.48 3.94 -20.60
CA ALA A 66 -11.26 4.17 -19.85
C ALA A 66 -11.42 3.76 -18.37
N GLY A 67 -12.55 4.12 -17.76
CA GLY A 67 -12.90 3.72 -16.39
C GLY A 67 -12.98 2.21 -16.20
N TRP A 68 -13.66 1.50 -17.10
CA TRP A 68 -13.75 0.03 -17.05
C TRP A 68 -12.41 -0.67 -17.28
N LEU A 69 -11.61 -0.17 -18.23
CA LEU A 69 -10.25 -0.69 -18.47
C LEU A 69 -9.36 -0.49 -17.25
N TRP A 70 -9.42 0.69 -16.63
CA TRP A 70 -8.67 0.99 -15.42
C TRP A 70 -9.12 0.13 -14.22
N PHE A 71 -10.44 0.01 -14.01
CA PHE A 71 -11.00 -0.88 -12.99
C PHE A 71 -10.55 -2.33 -13.18
N GLY A 72 -10.68 -2.86 -14.39
CA GLY A 72 -10.22 -4.23 -14.71
C GLY A 72 -8.73 -4.43 -14.46
N PHE A 73 -7.91 -3.42 -14.82
CA PHE A 73 -6.48 -3.46 -14.60
C PHE A 73 -6.13 -3.43 -13.10
N MET A 74 -6.80 -2.60 -12.31
CA MET A 74 -6.59 -2.55 -10.86
C MET A 74 -7.06 -3.84 -10.18
N ALA A 75 -8.20 -4.39 -10.58
CA ALA A 75 -8.68 -5.67 -10.06
C ALA A 75 -7.72 -6.83 -10.40
N LEU A 76 -7.17 -6.85 -11.61
CA LEU A 76 -6.14 -7.81 -12.02
C LEU A 76 -4.87 -7.65 -11.19
N ALA A 77 -4.38 -6.42 -11.02
CA ALA A 77 -3.21 -6.13 -10.20
C ALA A 77 -3.41 -6.59 -8.75
N THR A 78 -4.57 -6.29 -8.16
CA THR A 78 -4.93 -6.75 -6.82
C THR A 78 -4.98 -8.27 -6.73
N THR A 79 -5.52 -8.94 -7.75
CA THR A 79 -5.57 -10.41 -7.81
C THR A 79 -4.17 -11.01 -7.85
N ILE A 80 -3.30 -10.52 -8.71
CA ILE A 80 -1.90 -10.97 -8.82
C ILE A 80 -1.16 -10.72 -7.49
N GLY A 81 -1.31 -9.54 -6.91
CA GLY A 81 -0.74 -9.21 -5.61
C GLY A 81 -1.24 -10.12 -4.50
N GLY A 82 -2.54 -10.40 -4.46
CA GLY A 82 -3.17 -11.31 -3.50
C GLY A 82 -2.66 -12.75 -3.61
N LEU A 83 -2.56 -13.28 -4.82
CA LEU A 83 -1.96 -14.60 -5.08
C LEU A 83 -0.50 -14.67 -4.64
N ALA A 84 0.27 -13.62 -4.93
CA ALA A 84 1.66 -13.51 -4.48
C ALA A 84 1.76 -13.44 -2.96
N ALA A 85 0.91 -12.65 -2.29
CA ALA A 85 0.85 -12.54 -0.84
C ALA A 85 0.50 -13.88 -0.18
N MET A 86 -0.49 -14.61 -0.70
CA MET A 86 -0.83 -15.96 -0.21
C MET A 86 0.36 -16.92 -0.34
N ARG A 87 1.08 -16.87 -1.47
CA ARG A 87 2.25 -17.71 -1.69
C ARG A 87 3.40 -17.36 -0.73
N ILE A 88 3.65 -16.07 -0.48
CA ILE A 88 4.64 -15.60 0.49
C ILE A 88 4.28 -16.09 1.91
N ALA A 89 3.00 -16.01 2.27
CA ALA A 89 2.50 -16.46 3.56
C ALA A 89 2.46 -18.00 3.71
N GLY A 90 2.75 -18.75 2.63
CA GLY A 90 2.71 -20.22 2.61
C GLY A 90 1.29 -20.80 2.66
N TRP A 91 0.30 -20.01 2.26
CA TRP A 91 -1.08 -20.47 2.16
C TRP A 91 -1.29 -21.27 0.88
N LYS A 92 -2.14 -22.29 0.94
CA LYS A 92 -2.60 -22.97 -0.27
C LYS A 92 -3.47 -21.99 -1.09
N LEU A 93 -3.18 -21.92 -2.38
CA LEU A 93 -4.00 -21.11 -3.29
C LEU A 93 -5.40 -21.72 -3.37
N ARG A 94 -6.38 -21.02 -2.86
CA ARG A 94 -7.80 -21.41 -2.85
C ARG A 94 -8.65 -20.25 -3.32
N VAL A 95 -9.66 -20.56 -4.09
CA VAL A 95 -10.57 -19.56 -4.67
C VAL A 95 -11.30 -18.79 -3.57
N VAL A 96 -11.81 -19.45 -2.55
CA VAL A 96 -12.60 -18.81 -1.50
C VAL A 96 -11.83 -17.73 -0.73
N PRO A 97 -10.63 -17.98 -0.16
CA PRO A 97 -9.86 -16.92 0.47
C PRO A 97 -9.52 -15.76 -0.47
N LEU A 98 -9.23 -16.05 -1.73
CA LEU A 98 -8.94 -15.02 -2.73
C LEU A 98 -10.19 -14.16 -3.00
N LEU A 99 -11.35 -14.77 -3.18
CA LEU A 99 -12.61 -14.03 -3.37
C LEU A 99 -12.95 -13.19 -2.13
N LEU A 100 -12.81 -13.73 -0.93
CA LEU A 100 -13.00 -12.96 0.31
C LEU A 100 -12.05 -11.75 0.39
N PHE A 101 -10.80 -11.93 -0.02
CA PHE A 101 -9.84 -10.83 -0.09
C PHE A 101 -10.24 -9.77 -1.12
N LEU A 102 -10.65 -10.19 -2.33
CA LEU A 102 -11.04 -9.27 -3.40
C LEU A 102 -12.37 -8.54 -3.10
N CYS A 103 -13.28 -9.21 -2.42
CA CYS A 103 -14.56 -8.63 -1.98
C CYS A 103 -14.48 -7.88 -0.66
N MET A 104 -13.32 -7.87 -0.01
CA MET A 104 -13.12 -7.11 1.21
C MET A 104 -13.33 -5.61 0.93
N PRO A 105 -14.16 -4.89 1.71
CA PRO A 105 -14.56 -3.52 1.38
C PRO A 105 -13.41 -2.58 1.11
N VAL A 106 -12.35 -2.59 1.93
CA VAL A 106 -11.17 -1.72 1.72
C VAL A 106 -10.45 -2.05 0.40
N THR A 107 -10.38 -3.32 0.01
CA THR A 107 -9.80 -3.75 -1.26
C THR A 107 -10.68 -3.33 -2.43
N ALA A 108 -12.00 -3.59 -2.30
CA ALA A 108 -13.00 -3.26 -3.31
C ALA A 108 -13.07 -1.74 -3.56
N ILE A 109 -13.06 -0.93 -2.50
CA ILE A 109 -13.01 0.53 -2.61
C ILE A 109 -11.75 0.95 -3.37
N GLY A 110 -10.58 0.35 -3.09
CA GLY A 110 -9.31 0.67 -3.75
C GLY A 110 -9.42 0.62 -5.28
N TYR A 111 -9.88 -0.49 -5.85
CA TYR A 111 -10.04 -0.57 -7.31
C TYR A 111 -11.30 0.13 -7.83
N TYR A 112 -12.36 0.26 -7.04
CA TYR A 112 -13.56 1.02 -7.42
C TYR A 112 -13.29 2.51 -7.58
N VAL A 113 -12.58 3.13 -6.64
CA VAL A 113 -12.18 4.54 -6.74
C VAL A 113 -11.01 4.75 -7.71
N GLY A 114 -10.41 3.67 -8.20
CA GLY A 114 -9.30 3.72 -9.14
C GLY A 114 -7.98 4.11 -8.48
N ASN A 115 -7.79 3.79 -7.19
CA ASN A 115 -6.54 4.05 -6.47
C ASN A 115 -5.43 3.14 -7.00
N ASP A 116 -4.25 3.69 -7.25
CA ASP A 116 -3.06 3.00 -7.75
C ASP A 116 -2.38 2.10 -6.72
N ILE A 117 -2.87 2.05 -5.50
CA ILE A 117 -2.39 1.15 -4.43
C ILE A 117 -2.36 -0.32 -4.88
N SER A 118 -3.27 -0.72 -5.78
CA SER A 118 -3.30 -2.06 -6.36
C SER A 118 -2.02 -2.37 -7.13
N LEU A 119 -1.47 -1.42 -7.88
CA LEU A 119 -0.21 -1.56 -8.60
C LEU A 119 0.96 -1.64 -7.64
N VAL A 120 0.97 -0.80 -6.63
CA VAL A 120 1.99 -0.79 -5.59
C VAL A 120 1.99 -2.12 -4.84
N PHE A 121 0.81 -2.58 -4.42
CA PHE A 121 0.65 -3.88 -3.76
C PHE A 121 1.17 -5.03 -4.62
N MET A 122 0.74 -5.10 -5.88
CA MET A 122 1.23 -6.11 -6.82
C MET A 122 2.75 -6.06 -6.95
N GLY A 123 3.32 -4.88 -7.18
CA GLY A 123 4.76 -4.72 -7.38
C GLY A 123 5.56 -5.11 -6.14
N LEU A 124 5.14 -4.72 -4.94
CA LEU A 124 5.81 -5.11 -3.70
C LEU A 124 5.73 -6.63 -3.47
N MET A 125 4.58 -7.25 -3.72
CA MET A 125 4.41 -8.69 -3.54
C MET A 125 5.21 -9.50 -4.57
N LEU A 126 5.21 -9.09 -5.84
CA LEU A 126 6.03 -9.73 -6.88
C LEU A 126 7.52 -9.51 -6.63
N GLY A 127 7.93 -8.31 -6.24
CA GLY A 127 9.30 -8.02 -5.84
C GLY A 127 9.77 -8.92 -4.70
N LEU A 128 8.94 -9.10 -3.68
CA LEU A 128 9.25 -9.96 -2.53
C LEU A 128 9.36 -11.44 -2.94
N LEU A 129 8.49 -11.94 -3.84
CA LEU A 129 8.62 -13.29 -4.41
C LEU A 129 9.89 -13.44 -5.24
N ALA A 130 10.23 -12.45 -6.07
CA ALA A 130 11.40 -12.48 -6.93
C ALA A 130 12.72 -12.37 -6.16
N ALA A 131 12.70 -11.78 -4.95
CA ALA A 131 13.90 -11.42 -4.19
C ALA A 131 14.83 -12.61 -3.89
N ARG A 132 14.31 -13.83 -3.84
CA ARG A 132 15.11 -15.04 -3.61
C ARG A 132 15.93 -15.48 -4.83
N ARG A 133 15.37 -15.33 -6.04
CA ARG A 133 15.96 -15.83 -7.27
C ARG A 133 16.56 -14.73 -8.14
N TYR A 134 15.93 -13.57 -8.13
CA TYR A 134 16.28 -12.42 -8.96
C TYR A 134 16.29 -11.13 -8.12
N PRO A 135 17.25 -10.98 -7.17
CA PRO A 135 17.21 -9.89 -6.18
C PRO A 135 17.28 -8.50 -6.83
N MET A 136 18.07 -8.32 -7.88
CA MET A 136 18.15 -7.06 -8.60
C MET A 136 16.83 -6.70 -9.31
N LEU A 137 16.20 -7.68 -9.97
CA LEU A 137 14.88 -7.50 -10.59
C LEU A 137 13.82 -7.19 -9.53
N ALA A 138 13.90 -7.85 -8.37
CA ALA A 138 13.01 -7.59 -7.24
C ALA A 138 13.06 -6.12 -6.81
N GLY A 139 14.27 -5.57 -6.67
CA GLY A 139 14.45 -4.16 -6.35
C GLY A 139 13.88 -3.24 -7.43
N ALA A 140 14.11 -3.57 -8.70
CA ALA A 140 13.57 -2.80 -9.82
C ALA A 140 12.03 -2.80 -9.82
N VAL A 141 11.39 -3.94 -9.56
CA VAL A 141 9.92 -4.03 -9.45
C VAL A 141 9.40 -3.26 -8.23
N MET A 142 10.13 -3.27 -7.12
CA MET A 142 9.77 -2.50 -5.92
C MET A 142 9.85 -0.97 -6.14
N ALA A 143 10.48 -0.49 -7.20
CA ALA A 143 10.49 0.93 -7.56
C ALA A 143 9.07 1.49 -7.86
N VAL A 144 8.07 0.63 -8.05
CA VAL A 144 6.65 1.02 -8.05
C VAL A 144 6.24 1.80 -6.79
N ALA A 145 6.99 1.68 -5.70
CA ALA A 145 6.84 2.46 -4.47
C ALA A 145 6.87 3.98 -4.69
N TRP A 146 7.47 4.47 -5.77
CA TRP A 146 7.43 5.89 -6.15
C TRP A 146 6.03 6.42 -6.45
N LEU A 147 5.07 5.57 -6.73
CA LEU A 147 3.68 6.00 -6.91
C LEU A 147 3.09 6.55 -5.60
N MET A 148 3.46 5.99 -4.45
CA MET A 148 2.97 6.40 -3.13
C MET A 148 4.11 6.41 -2.09
N PRO A 149 5.11 7.27 -2.24
CA PRO A 149 6.39 7.15 -1.52
C PRO A 149 6.26 7.21 0.01
N SER A 150 5.37 8.03 0.53
CA SER A 150 5.19 8.21 1.98
C SER A 150 4.70 6.96 2.71
N VAL A 151 3.87 6.14 2.06
CA VAL A 151 3.33 4.91 2.64
C VAL A 151 4.25 3.72 2.35
N THR A 152 4.83 3.68 1.17
CA THR A 152 5.44 2.47 0.63
C THR A 152 6.94 2.36 0.88
N PHE A 153 7.69 3.46 0.92
CA PHE A 153 9.13 3.40 1.20
C PHE A 153 9.46 2.83 2.58
N PRO A 154 8.76 3.16 3.67
CA PRO A 154 8.97 2.49 4.95
C PRO A 154 8.78 0.97 4.85
N LEU A 155 7.79 0.51 4.09
CA LEU A 155 7.55 -0.93 3.90
C LEU A 155 8.64 -1.59 3.04
N VAL A 156 9.11 -0.92 1.98
CA VAL A 156 10.27 -1.38 1.19
C VAL A 156 11.51 -1.49 2.09
N MET A 157 11.73 -0.51 2.95
CA MET A 157 12.82 -0.56 3.94
C MET A 157 12.69 -1.79 4.85
N LEU A 158 11.50 -2.06 5.41
CA LEU A 158 11.29 -3.26 6.24
C LEU A 158 11.54 -4.55 5.45
N ILE A 159 11.08 -4.61 4.18
CA ILE A 159 11.33 -5.77 3.30
C ILE A 159 12.83 -5.98 3.14
N VAL A 160 13.56 -4.95 2.77
CA VAL A 160 15.01 -5.03 2.52
C VAL A 160 15.76 -5.37 3.79
N LEU A 161 15.44 -4.76 4.92
CA LEU A 161 16.11 -5.01 6.18
C LEU A 161 15.85 -6.43 6.70
N PHE A 162 14.62 -6.92 6.69
CA PHE A 162 14.26 -8.10 7.45
C PHE A 162 13.92 -9.33 6.60
N HIS A 163 13.54 -9.17 5.32
CA HIS A 163 12.96 -10.26 4.54
C HIS A 163 13.79 -10.68 3.33
N VAL A 164 14.81 -9.90 2.98
CA VAL A 164 15.66 -10.17 1.83
C VAL A 164 17.04 -10.64 2.29
N LYS A 165 17.55 -11.71 1.64
CA LYS A 165 18.90 -12.23 1.91
C LYS A 165 19.97 -11.36 1.25
N ASP A 166 19.86 -11.11 -0.03
CA ASP A 166 20.78 -10.26 -0.79
C ASP A 166 20.25 -8.82 -0.89
N ARG A 167 20.44 -8.09 0.19
CA ARG A 167 20.01 -6.69 0.32
C ARG A 167 20.68 -5.77 -0.67
N ARG A 168 21.98 -6.01 -0.94
CA ARG A 168 22.77 -5.15 -1.84
C ARG A 168 22.21 -5.19 -3.24
N SER A 169 21.99 -6.37 -3.79
CA SER A 169 21.42 -6.52 -5.14
C SER A 169 20.02 -5.94 -5.24
N VAL A 170 19.15 -6.11 -4.21
CA VAL A 170 17.80 -5.49 -4.20
C VAL A 170 17.92 -3.98 -4.16
N LEU A 171 18.76 -3.41 -3.30
CA LEU A 171 18.96 -1.95 -3.24
C LEU A 171 19.54 -1.42 -4.56
N THR A 172 20.50 -2.12 -5.17
CA THR A 172 21.03 -1.76 -6.48
C THR A 172 19.95 -1.72 -7.54
N GLY A 173 19.10 -2.76 -7.61
CA GLY A 173 17.97 -2.81 -8.53
C GLY A 173 16.97 -1.67 -8.30
N LEU A 174 16.63 -1.39 -7.04
CA LEU A 174 15.76 -0.28 -6.67
C LEU A 174 16.33 1.08 -7.08
N VAL A 175 17.61 1.32 -6.78
CA VAL A 175 18.30 2.58 -7.12
C VAL A 175 18.39 2.75 -8.64
N LEU A 176 18.82 1.73 -9.37
CA LEU A 176 18.93 1.79 -10.83
C LEU A 176 17.57 2.05 -11.49
N ALA A 177 16.52 1.36 -11.05
CA ALA A 177 15.16 1.61 -11.55
C ALA A 177 14.66 3.01 -11.19
N SER A 178 14.96 3.51 -9.99
CA SER A 178 14.63 4.87 -9.57
C SER A 178 15.36 5.93 -10.42
N ILE A 179 16.65 5.73 -10.70
CA ILE A 179 17.43 6.60 -11.58
C ILE A 179 16.85 6.55 -12.99
N ALA A 180 16.56 5.36 -13.52
CA ALA A 180 15.97 5.21 -14.84
C ALA A 180 14.62 5.94 -14.95
N LEU A 181 13.76 5.80 -13.92
CA LEU A 181 12.47 6.48 -13.85
C LEU A 181 12.63 8.00 -13.77
N ALA A 182 13.56 8.49 -12.96
CA ALA A 182 13.87 9.91 -12.86
C ALA A 182 14.42 10.47 -14.18
N THR A 183 15.36 9.75 -14.81
CA THR A 183 15.93 10.12 -16.10
C THR A 183 14.86 10.16 -17.18
N LEU A 184 14.01 9.13 -17.25
CA LEU A 184 12.89 9.09 -18.19
C LEU A 184 11.94 10.28 -17.99
N THR A 185 11.63 10.61 -16.73
CA THR A 185 10.81 11.78 -16.38
C THR A 185 11.47 13.08 -16.85
N LEU A 186 12.77 13.25 -16.63
CA LEU A 186 13.51 14.43 -17.05
C LEU A 186 13.58 14.57 -18.59
N VAL A 187 13.80 13.46 -19.27
CA VAL A 187 13.92 13.46 -20.77
C VAL A 187 12.56 13.71 -21.42
N LEU A 188 11.49 13.08 -20.94
CA LEU A 188 10.17 13.18 -21.56
C LEU A 188 9.39 14.42 -21.13
N LEU A 189 9.54 14.85 -19.89
CA LEU A 189 8.65 15.85 -19.26
C LEU A 189 9.39 17.10 -18.75
N GLY A 190 10.72 17.08 -18.80
CA GLY A 190 11.58 18.19 -18.37
C GLY A 190 11.76 18.29 -16.84
N SER A 191 12.72 19.11 -16.42
CA SER A 191 13.07 19.29 -14.99
C SER A 191 11.94 19.94 -14.17
N GLY A 192 11.13 20.79 -14.80
CA GLY A 192 9.98 21.43 -14.13
C GLY A 192 8.98 20.44 -13.57
N SER A 193 8.76 19.30 -14.25
CA SER A 193 7.82 18.26 -13.82
C SER A 193 8.18 17.66 -12.46
N PHE A 194 9.46 17.55 -12.17
CA PHE A 194 9.95 17.02 -10.89
C PHE A 194 9.71 18.03 -9.74
N VAL A 195 10.01 19.29 -9.97
CA VAL A 195 9.76 20.37 -9.00
C VAL A 195 8.27 20.51 -8.72
N GLU A 196 7.45 20.46 -9.77
CA GLU A 196 5.99 20.51 -9.65
C GLU A 196 5.43 19.31 -8.90
N TRP A 197 5.95 18.12 -9.12
CA TRP A 197 5.55 16.91 -8.37
C TRP A 197 5.87 17.04 -6.89
N VAL A 198 7.10 17.42 -6.52
CA VAL A 198 7.50 17.59 -5.11
C VAL A 198 6.63 18.66 -4.43
N ALA A 199 6.41 19.80 -5.10
CA ALA A 199 5.52 20.84 -4.59
C ALA A 199 4.05 20.37 -4.52
N GLY A 200 3.61 19.56 -5.49
CA GLY A 200 2.30 18.93 -5.52
C GLY A 200 2.11 17.95 -4.37
N LEU A 201 3.09 17.11 -4.11
CA LEU A 201 3.08 16.14 -3.01
C LEU A 201 2.99 16.83 -1.63
N SER A 202 3.75 17.91 -1.45
CA SER A 202 3.68 18.72 -0.22
C SER A 202 2.30 19.38 -0.02
N ARG A 203 1.66 19.85 -1.09
CA ARG A 203 0.29 20.38 -1.04
C ARG A 203 -0.73 19.27 -0.77
N TYR A 204 -0.60 18.15 -1.47
CA TYR A 204 -1.43 16.97 -1.29
C TYR A 204 -1.43 16.51 0.18
N SER A 205 -0.27 16.35 0.77
CA SER A 205 -0.11 15.96 2.17
C SER A 205 -0.83 16.93 3.14
N ARG A 206 -0.72 18.25 2.93
CA ARG A 206 -1.35 19.25 3.78
C ARG A 206 -2.87 19.27 3.66
N ASP A 207 -3.37 19.19 2.44
CA ASP A 207 -4.80 19.34 2.15
C ASP A 207 -5.58 18.06 2.49
N ILE A 208 -5.03 16.87 2.17
CA ILE A 208 -5.67 15.59 2.47
C ILE A 208 -5.63 15.26 3.94
N ALA A 209 -4.60 15.68 4.62
CA ALA A 209 -4.50 15.49 6.05
C ALA A 209 -5.60 16.22 6.85
N SER A 210 -6.36 17.12 6.23
CA SER A 210 -7.58 17.69 6.82
C SER A 210 -8.82 16.82 6.61
N GLN A 211 -8.71 15.69 5.86
CA GLN A 211 -9.84 14.83 5.54
C GLN A 211 -9.90 13.62 6.49
N LEU A 212 -11.11 13.29 6.89
CA LEU A 212 -11.42 12.35 7.99
C LEU A 212 -11.19 10.87 7.64
N GLU A 213 -10.77 10.55 6.42
CA GLU A 213 -10.55 9.16 5.95
C GLU A 213 -9.10 8.69 6.11
N ILE A 214 -8.43 9.06 7.21
CA ILE A 214 -7.02 8.75 7.42
C ILE A 214 -6.91 7.54 8.37
N ALA A 215 -6.38 6.43 7.87
CA ALA A 215 -6.17 5.21 8.61
C ALA A 215 -5.07 5.26 9.69
N PRO A 216 -3.98 6.07 9.57
CA PRO A 216 -2.94 6.18 10.59
C PRO A 216 -3.40 6.93 11.85
N LEU A 217 -2.50 6.98 12.86
CA LEU A 217 -2.73 7.71 14.11
C LEU A 217 -3.08 9.19 13.89
N SER A 218 -2.60 9.79 12.79
CA SER A 218 -2.99 11.15 12.40
C SER A 218 -4.50 11.33 12.26
N GLY A 219 -5.24 10.31 11.87
CA GLY A 219 -6.70 10.35 11.82
C GLY A 219 -7.38 10.63 13.14
N LEU A 220 -6.74 10.34 14.28
CA LEU A 220 -7.30 10.59 15.61
C LEU A 220 -7.23 12.08 16.01
N TYR A 221 -6.27 12.82 15.52
CA TYR A 221 -6.03 14.20 15.94
C TYR A 221 -6.16 15.25 14.84
N VAL A 222 -6.32 14.82 13.58
CA VAL A 222 -6.66 15.72 12.48
C VAL A 222 -7.99 16.43 12.76
N GLY A 223 -7.98 17.75 12.70
CA GLY A 223 -9.16 18.58 12.99
C GLY A 223 -9.27 19.04 14.44
N TRP A 224 -8.50 18.46 15.39
CA TRP A 224 -8.53 18.86 16.81
C TRP A 224 -7.27 19.61 17.24
N THR A 225 -6.20 19.54 16.43
CA THR A 225 -4.91 20.11 16.78
C THR A 225 -4.50 21.19 15.80
N SER A 226 -3.69 22.14 16.29
CA SER A 226 -3.06 23.12 15.41
C SER A 226 -2.08 22.44 14.44
N PRO A 227 -1.79 23.03 13.26
CA PRO A 227 -0.84 22.48 12.31
C PRO A 227 0.54 22.18 12.91
N ALA A 228 1.01 23.01 13.83
CA ALA A 228 2.29 22.83 14.50
C ALA A 228 2.29 21.58 15.41
N VAL A 229 1.26 21.42 16.25
CA VAL A 229 1.10 20.28 17.14
C VAL A 229 0.99 18.99 16.30
N ARG A 230 0.24 19.04 15.22
CA ARG A 230 0.12 17.93 14.28
C ARG A 230 1.46 17.50 13.71
N THR A 231 2.27 18.44 13.19
CA THR A 231 3.61 18.13 12.66
C THR A 231 4.50 17.49 13.72
N ILE A 232 4.42 17.96 14.97
CA ILE A 232 5.17 17.36 16.09
C ILE A 232 4.72 15.92 16.35
N LEU A 233 3.40 15.66 16.39
CA LEU A 233 2.86 14.31 16.63
C LEU A 233 3.21 13.35 15.49
N GLU A 234 3.14 13.80 14.23
CA GLU A 234 3.57 13.03 13.07
C GLU A 234 5.06 12.69 13.12
N ALA A 235 5.90 13.68 13.41
CA ALA A 235 7.34 13.47 13.56
C ALA A 235 7.67 12.50 14.72
N ALA A 236 6.98 12.64 15.84
CA ALA A 236 7.13 11.74 16.98
C ALA A 236 6.71 10.31 16.64
N SER A 237 5.61 10.12 15.93
CA SER A 237 5.14 8.80 15.49
C SER A 237 6.15 8.12 14.56
N ILE A 238 6.71 8.87 13.61
CA ILE A 238 7.76 8.38 12.71
C ILE A 238 9.04 8.04 13.50
N ALA A 239 9.44 8.89 14.44
CA ALA A 239 10.61 8.65 15.28
C ALA A 239 10.43 7.38 16.12
N VAL A 240 9.25 7.14 16.67
CA VAL A 240 8.93 5.89 17.40
C VAL A 240 9.03 4.68 16.46
N ALA A 241 8.45 4.72 15.27
CA ALA A 241 8.51 3.62 14.32
C ALA A 241 9.94 3.31 13.87
N LEU A 242 10.76 4.35 13.64
CA LEU A 242 12.19 4.23 13.35
C LEU A 242 12.94 3.61 14.51
N SER A 243 12.72 4.07 15.73
CA SER A 243 13.37 3.56 16.94
C SER A 243 13.02 2.08 17.18
N LEU A 244 11.77 1.71 17.02
CA LEU A 244 11.30 0.31 17.11
C LEU A 244 11.96 -0.56 16.03
N THR A 245 12.09 -0.05 14.81
CA THR A 245 12.75 -0.75 13.70
C THR A 245 14.24 -0.94 13.98
N ALA A 246 14.92 0.11 14.41
CA ALA A 246 16.35 0.07 14.75
C ALA A 246 16.62 -0.86 15.94
N TRP A 247 15.81 -0.75 16.99
CA TRP A 247 15.90 -1.64 18.14
C TRP A 247 15.74 -3.10 17.75
N TRP A 248 14.71 -3.41 16.94
CA TRP A 248 14.44 -4.78 16.48
C TRP A 248 15.55 -5.29 15.56
N TRP A 249 16.14 -4.41 14.75
CA TRP A 249 17.28 -4.73 13.90
C TRP A 249 18.50 -5.14 14.73
N VAL A 250 18.82 -4.38 15.76
CA VAL A 250 19.93 -4.69 16.67
C VAL A 250 19.68 -5.99 17.43
N GLN A 251 18.47 -6.20 17.96
CA GLN A 251 18.10 -7.42 18.68
C GLN A 251 18.17 -8.70 17.81
N ASN A 252 18.07 -8.58 16.51
CA ASN A 252 18.19 -9.71 15.59
C ASN A 252 19.56 -9.79 14.89
N ASP A 253 20.58 -9.08 15.39
CA ASP A 253 21.93 -9.01 14.80
C ASP A 253 21.92 -8.66 13.31
N GLY A 254 20.96 -7.93 12.85
CA GLY A 254 20.75 -7.61 11.45
C GLY A 254 20.44 -8.82 10.55
N LYS A 255 20.05 -9.96 11.11
CA LYS A 255 19.75 -11.18 10.34
C LYS A 255 18.40 -11.12 9.68
N GLN A 256 18.25 -11.88 8.60
CA GLN A 256 16.95 -12.11 7.96
C GLN A 256 16.00 -12.78 8.96
N THR A 257 14.77 -12.31 9.01
CA THR A 257 13.77 -12.85 9.92
C THR A 257 12.40 -13.04 9.23
N SER A 258 11.54 -13.82 9.85
CA SER A 258 10.23 -14.13 9.27
C SER A 258 9.23 -13.00 9.47
N PHE A 259 8.23 -12.90 8.57
CA PHE A 259 7.09 -11.98 8.74
C PHE A 259 6.33 -12.21 10.05
N ALA A 260 6.33 -13.44 10.57
CA ALA A 260 5.70 -13.73 11.85
C ALA A 260 6.36 -12.96 13.02
N ARG A 261 7.63 -12.63 12.93
CA ARG A 261 8.35 -11.87 13.95
C ARG A 261 8.30 -10.36 13.74
N THR A 262 8.19 -9.89 12.50
CA THR A 262 8.26 -8.48 12.13
C THR A 262 6.94 -7.87 11.68
N GLY A 263 5.88 -8.68 11.55
CA GLY A 263 4.57 -8.22 11.06
C GLY A 263 4.02 -7.03 11.86
N TRP A 264 4.26 -6.98 13.17
CA TRP A 264 3.87 -5.85 14.01
C TRP A 264 4.57 -4.53 13.64
N LEU A 265 5.80 -4.57 13.10
CA LEU A 265 6.50 -3.39 12.60
C LEU A 265 5.80 -2.77 11.38
N TRP A 266 5.19 -3.60 10.53
CA TRP A 266 4.40 -3.12 9.41
C TRP A 266 3.20 -2.31 9.89
N PHE A 267 2.51 -2.79 10.93
CA PHE A 267 1.44 -2.03 11.56
C PHE A 267 1.96 -0.74 12.22
N ALA A 268 3.09 -0.81 12.92
CA ALA A 268 3.69 0.37 13.56
C ALA A 268 4.02 1.46 12.52
N TRP A 269 4.62 1.09 11.39
CA TRP A 269 4.89 2.03 10.30
C TRP A 269 3.63 2.55 9.63
N PHE A 270 2.65 1.69 9.43
CA PHE A 270 1.39 2.10 8.83
C PHE A 270 0.64 3.10 9.72
N LEU A 271 0.68 2.89 11.04
CA LEU A 271 0.13 3.82 12.03
C LEU A 271 0.92 5.12 12.13
N ALA A 272 2.24 5.08 11.95
CA ALA A 272 3.12 6.24 12.05
C ALA A 272 3.15 7.11 10.78
N THR A 273 2.75 6.57 9.64
CA THR A 273 2.72 7.31 8.37
C THR A 273 1.85 8.56 8.48
N PRO A 274 2.25 9.72 7.95
CA PRO A 274 1.48 10.97 8.09
C PRO A 274 0.09 10.90 7.49
N TYR A 275 -0.05 10.11 6.43
CA TYR A 275 -1.33 9.81 5.80
C TYR A 275 -1.27 8.47 5.08
N ALA A 276 -2.32 7.69 5.26
CA ALA A 276 -2.68 6.54 4.43
C ALA A 276 -4.20 6.48 4.42
N HIS A 277 -4.75 6.02 3.33
CA HIS A 277 -6.19 5.86 3.20
C HIS A 277 -6.62 4.42 3.54
N GLY A 278 -7.91 4.19 3.77
CA GLY A 278 -8.45 2.85 4.01
C GLY A 278 -7.98 1.82 2.97
N PRO A 279 -8.03 2.08 1.66
CA PRO A 279 -7.53 1.16 0.64
C PRO A 279 -6.05 0.77 0.77
N ASP A 280 -5.20 1.62 1.36
CA ASP A 280 -3.77 1.36 1.50
C ASP A 280 -3.48 0.22 2.48
N VAL A 281 -4.43 -0.12 3.34
CA VAL A 281 -4.39 -1.25 4.26
C VAL A 281 -4.16 -2.60 3.55
N VAL A 282 -4.45 -2.69 2.26
CA VAL A 282 -4.12 -3.87 1.44
C VAL A 282 -2.63 -4.25 1.54
N LEU A 283 -1.75 -3.29 1.78
CA LEU A 283 -0.32 -3.53 1.98
C LEU A 283 -0.02 -4.38 3.22
N LEU A 284 -0.89 -4.41 4.21
CA LEU A 284 -0.76 -5.24 5.42
C LEU A 284 -1.18 -6.71 5.21
N THR A 285 -1.61 -7.08 4.01
CA THR A 285 -2.11 -8.44 3.71
C THR A 285 -1.10 -9.53 4.09
N VAL A 286 0.18 -9.38 3.74
CA VAL A 286 1.20 -10.41 4.06
C VAL A 286 1.39 -10.59 5.56
N PRO A 287 1.66 -9.54 6.35
CA PRO A 287 1.79 -9.72 7.78
C PRO A 287 0.52 -10.29 8.42
N ILE A 288 -0.68 -9.88 7.97
CA ILE A 288 -1.95 -10.43 8.46
C ILE A 288 -2.04 -11.94 8.16
N LEU A 289 -1.83 -12.35 6.90
CA LEU A 289 -1.90 -13.75 6.51
C LEU A 289 -0.90 -14.63 7.25
N VAL A 290 0.34 -14.14 7.43
CA VAL A 290 1.38 -14.89 8.13
C VAL A 290 1.06 -15.02 9.62
N MET A 291 0.55 -13.96 10.26
CA MET A 291 0.22 -13.96 11.68
C MET A 291 -1.03 -14.79 11.99
N LEU A 292 -1.97 -14.89 11.04
CA LEU A 292 -3.15 -15.77 11.15
C LEU A 292 -2.80 -17.25 10.94
N GLY A 293 -1.66 -17.58 10.33
CA GLY A 293 -1.15 -18.95 10.18
C GLY A 293 -1.64 -19.68 8.92
N ARG A 294 -0.99 -20.83 8.64
CA ARG A 294 -1.14 -21.58 7.38
C ARG A 294 -2.45 -22.35 7.20
N ASN A 295 -3.18 -22.63 8.27
CA ASN A 295 -4.35 -23.50 8.21
C ASN A 295 -5.64 -22.70 8.00
N ALA A 296 -5.81 -22.17 6.79
CA ALA A 296 -7.00 -21.39 6.39
C ALA A 296 -8.35 -22.10 6.65
N CYS A 297 -8.39 -23.44 6.67
CA CYS A 297 -9.61 -24.20 7.02
C CYS A 297 -10.03 -23.99 8.48
N HIS A 298 -9.11 -23.62 9.36
CA HIS A 298 -9.40 -23.31 10.75
C HIS A 298 -9.67 -21.82 11.00
N ILE A 299 -9.45 -20.96 10.00
CA ILE A 299 -9.68 -19.50 10.13
C ILE A 299 -11.13 -19.19 10.47
N LEU A 300 -12.09 -19.89 9.89
CA LEU A 300 -13.50 -19.75 10.25
C LEU A 300 -13.81 -20.19 11.68
N ARG A 301 -12.93 -21.01 12.30
CA ARG A 301 -13.03 -21.41 13.70
C ARG A 301 -12.29 -20.48 14.65
N PHE A 302 -11.43 -19.59 14.14
CA PHE A 302 -10.76 -18.57 14.96
C PHE A 302 -11.54 -17.27 14.86
N PRO A 303 -11.97 -16.69 15.98
CA PRO A 303 -12.71 -15.42 15.98
C PRO A 303 -11.88 -14.24 15.40
N ALA A 304 -10.54 -14.37 15.35
CA ALA A 304 -9.67 -13.31 14.85
C ALA A 304 -9.90 -12.98 13.36
N ALA A 305 -10.03 -13.96 12.48
CA ALA A 305 -10.19 -13.68 11.04
C ALA A 305 -11.55 -13.02 10.71
N PRO A 306 -12.70 -13.53 11.16
CA PRO A 306 -13.96 -12.81 10.98
C PRO A 306 -13.97 -11.46 11.69
N THR A 307 -13.33 -11.33 12.87
CA THR A 307 -13.22 -10.03 13.55
C THR A 307 -12.44 -9.04 12.72
N ILE A 308 -11.27 -9.41 12.18
CA ILE A 308 -10.48 -8.56 11.28
C ILE A 308 -11.30 -8.16 10.05
N TYR A 309 -12.01 -9.10 9.44
CA TYR A 309 -12.87 -8.80 8.30
C TYR A 309 -13.96 -7.79 8.66
N LEU A 310 -14.64 -7.98 9.79
CA LEU A 310 -15.67 -7.06 10.29
C LEU A 310 -15.12 -5.69 10.66
N LEU A 311 -13.89 -5.61 11.20
CA LEU A 311 -13.22 -4.33 11.47
C LEU A 311 -13.00 -3.53 10.18
N PHE A 312 -12.59 -4.20 9.11
CA PHE A 312 -12.42 -3.53 7.81
C PHE A 312 -13.76 -3.17 7.14
N VAL A 313 -14.81 -3.96 7.36
CA VAL A 313 -16.18 -3.58 6.98
C VAL A 313 -16.61 -2.34 7.76
N ALA A 314 -16.41 -2.31 9.06
CA ALA A 314 -16.76 -1.18 9.90
C ALA A 314 -15.98 0.09 9.52
N ASP A 315 -14.67 -0.01 9.24
CA ASP A 315 -13.85 1.11 8.76
C ASP A 315 -14.38 1.67 7.44
N SER A 316 -14.84 0.80 6.54
CA SER A 316 -15.39 1.21 5.23
C SER A 316 -16.78 1.85 5.32
N VAL A 317 -17.59 1.46 6.32
CA VAL A 317 -18.95 1.97 6.52
C VAL A 317 -18.95 3.24 7.39
N PHE A 318 -18.03 3.29 8.37
CA PHE A 318 -17.89 4.39 9.31
C PHE A 318 -16.50 5.03 9.18
N PRO A 319 -16.24 5.80 8.11
CA PRO A 319 -14.91 6.32 7.80
C PRO A 319 -14.38 7.31 8.84
N PHE A 320 -15.22 7.81 9.75
CA PHE A 320 -14.86 8.84 10.70
C PHE A 320 -14.06 8.28 11.89
N GLN A 321 -12.73 8.41 11.82
CA GLN A 321 -11.81 8.11 12.93
C GLN A 321 -11.74 6.64 13.38
N MET A 322 -12.36 5.73 12.63
CA MET A 322 -12.33 4.31 12.95
C MET A 322 -11.08 3.59 12.45
N GLY A 323 -10.36 4.18 11.48
CA GLY A 323 -9.15 3.57 10.89
C GLY A 323 -8.10 3.17 11.93
N PRO A 324 -7.57 4.09 12.77
CA PRO A 324 -6.56 3.75 13.76
C PRO A 324 -7.03 2.70 14.79
N PRO A 325 -8.23 2.78 15.39
CA PRO A 325 -8.77 1.74 16.26
C PRO A 325 -8.87 0.39 15.56
N CYS A 326 -9.36 0.34 14.33
CA CYS A 326 -9.47 -0.89 13.54
C CYS A 326 -8.10 -1.52 13.28
N LEU A 327 -7.09 -0.74 12.94
CA LEU A 327 -5.73 -1.21 12.73
C LEU A 327 -5.10 -1.74 14.02
N LEU A 328 -5.26 -1.04 15.14
CA LEU A 328 -4.77 -1.49 16.45
C LEU A 328 -5.44 -2.79 16.88
N LEU A 329 -6.77 -2.89 16.75
CA LEU A 329 -7.50 -4.12 17.06
C LEU A 329 -7.09 -5.26 16.12
N THR A 330 -6.88 -4.99 14.83
CA THR A 330 -6.38 -5.98 13.88
C THR A 330 -5.01 -6.50 14.29
N MET A 331 -4.10 -5.61 14.68
CA MET A 331 -2.77 -5.98 15.19
C MET A 331 -2.88 -6.85 16.44
N VAL A 332 -3.72 -6.47 17.39
CA VAL A 332 -3.95 -7.25 18.63
C VAL A 332 -4.53 -8.63 18.31
N CYS A 333 -5.54 -8.72 17.43
CA CYS A 333 -6.11 -9.99 16.98
C CYS A 333 -5.03 -10.89 16.34
N CYS A 334 -4.16 -10.34 15.52
CA CYS A 334 -3.06 -11.07 14.89
C CYS A 334 -2.05 -11.59 15.94
N ILE A 335 -1.70 -10.77 16.94
CA ILE A 335 -0.78 -11.17 18.03
C ILE A 335 -1.38 -12.30 18.88
N ILE A 336 -2.66 -12.19 19.23
CA ILE A 336 -3.38 -13.22 20.02
C ILE A 336 -3.46 -14.52 19.21
N ALA A 337 -3.82 -14.45 17.93
CA ALA A 337 -3.88 -15.62 17.06
C ALA A 337 -2.53 -16.34 17.02
N LYS A 338 -1.44 -15.58 16.84
CA LYS A 338 -0.08 -16.12 16.81
C LYS A 338 0.31 -16.82 18.12
N ARG A 339 0.01 -16.23 19.30
CA ARG A 339 0.31 -16.84 20.60
C ARG A 339 -0.39 -18.18 20.78
N LYS A 340 -1.71 -18.24 20.52
CA LYS A 340 -2.49 -19.48 20.60
C LYS A 340 -1.96 -20.60 19.71
N TRP A 341 -1.36 -20.26 18.56
CA TRP A 341 -0.74 -21.25 17.69
C TRP A 341 0.57 -21.78 18.25
N ALA A 342 1.44 -20.90 18.77
CA ALA A 342 2.70 -21.31 19.39
C ALA A 342 2.44 -22.25 20.59
N ASP A 343 1.45 -21.93 21.44
CA ASP A 343 1.08 -22.77 22.58
C ASP A 343 0.56 -24.13 22.14
N LYS A 344 -0.20 -24.22 21.05
CA LYS A 344 -0.71 -25.47 20.51
C LYS A 344 0.37 -26.35 19.87
N GLU A 345 1.33 -25.77 19.15
CA GLU A 345 2.48 -26.50 18.60
C GLU A 345 3.35 -27.07 19.74
N ASN A 346 3.59 -26.31 20.78
CA ASN A 346 4.33 -26.76 21.94
C ASN A 346 3.60 -27.87 22.73
N SER A 347 2.27 -27.82 22.82
CA SER A 347 1.46 -28.81 23.54
C SER A 347 1.25 -30.12 22.75
N SER A 348 1.38 -30.08 21.44
CA SER A 348 1.17 -31.25 20.58
C SER A 348 2.41 -32.14 20.43
N GLY A 349 3.57 -31.78 21.01
CA GLY A 349 4.79 -32.57 20.94
C GLY A 349 5.32 -32.79 19.53
N VAL A 350 4.78 -32.06 18.55
CA VAL A 350 5.27 -32.14 17.16
C VAL A 350 6.63 -31.44 17.14
N GLU A 351 7.70 -32.24 17.15
CA GLU A 351 9.05 -31.79 16.84
C GLU A 351 8.98 -30.79 15.70
N GLN A 352 9.58 -29.63 15.94
CA GLN A 352 9.77 -28.60 14.91
C GLN A 352 10.48 -29.28 13.74
N VAL A 353 9.72 -29.71 12.75
CA VAL A 353 10.29 -29.90 11.42
C VAL A 353 10.75 -28.52 11.03
N GLU A 354 12.04 -28.30 11.29
CA GLU A 354 12.81 -27.16 10.85
C GLU A 354 12.36 -26.84 9.44
N SER A 355 11.91 -25.61 9.25
CA SER A 355 11.33 -25.13 8.01
C SER A 355 12.24 -25.52 6.85
N THR A 356 11.97 -26.68 6.27
CA THR A 356 12.61 -27.12 5.03
C THR A 356 12.43 -25.96 4.05
N PRO A 357 13.51 -25.42 3.51
CA PRO A 357 13.42 -24.35 2.53
C PRO A 357 12.56 -24.90 1.40
N LEU A 358 11.46 -24.20 1.11
CA LEU A 358 10.55 -24.51 0.03
C LEU A 358 11.37 -24.86 -1.21
N SER A 359 11.54 -26.17 -1.49
CA SER A 359 12.10 -26.62 -2.73
C SER A 359 11.12 -26.25 -3.83
N LEU A 360 11.43 -25.19 -4.53
CA LEU A 360 10.80 -24.78 -5.79
C LEU A 360 11.34 -25.63 -6.96
N ALA A 361 11.55 -26.93 -6.71
CA ALA A 361 11.83 -27.90 -7.76
C ALA A 361 10.51 -28.57 -8.10
N ALA A 362 9.69 -27.92 -8.90
CA ALA A 362 8.67 -28.50 -9.79
C ALA A 362 7.65 -27.41 -10.18
N VAL A 363 7.98 -26.60 -11.15
CA VAL A 363 7.19 -26.22 -12.35
C VAL A 363 8.17 -25.67 -13.37
#